data_c736b699e7a7b84076ec428e5ddc4d51
#
_entry.id   c736b699e7a7b84076ec428e5ddc4d51
#
_cell.length_a   1.000
_cell.length_b   1.000
_cell.length_c   1.000
_cell.angle_alpha   90.00
_cell.angle_beta   90.00
_cell.angle_gamma   90.00
#
_symmetry.space_group_name_H-M   'P 1'
#
loop_
_entity.id
_entity.type
_entity.pdbx_description
1 polymer ?
#
loop_
_entity_poly.entity_id
_entity_poly.type
_entity_poly.pdbx_seq_one_letter_code
_entity_poly.pdbx_strand_id
1 'polypeptide(L)'
;QSSVGHWGERSKWDLITTWSLVVLKDLGLEPNSKPARKMIDRVDKGLVFKPLSNRPYLLGETEPCINGRILSIGTYFKELNDALANQLLDEQLEDGGWNCEAPKSRRSSFHTTICVLEGLLEYERAGRKSVAVSKARKRAENYLLERRMFRSLRTGKVIDKRWLRFSFPT
;
A
#
# COMPACT_ATOMS: atom_id res chain seq x y z
N GLN A 1 8.03 19.34 -1.87
CA GLN A 1 7.88 18.65 -3.16
C GLN A 1 8.68 19.34 -4.26
N SER A 2 9.45 18.59 -5.03
CA SER A 2 10.20 19.13 -6.20
C SER A 2 9.25 19.54 -7.34
N SER A 3 9.80 20.23 -8.35
CA SER A 3 9.06 20.61 -9.55
C SER A 3 8.55 19.41 -10.36
N VAL A 4 9.25 18.28 -10.28
CA VAL A 4 8.88 17.00 -10.94
C VAL A 4 8.04 16.06 -10.07
N GLY A 5 7.65 16.47 -8.87
CA GLY A 5 6.67 15.76 -8.06
C GLY A 5 7.21 14.92 -6.91
N HIS A 6 8.52 14.65 -6.80
CA HIS A 6 9.07 13.82 -5.71
C HIS A 6 9.44 14.63 -4.47
N TRP A 7 9.62 13.92 -3.36
CA TRP A 7 10.29 14.39 -2.13
C TRP A 7 11.63 13.67 -1.98
N GLY A 8 12.58 14.32 -1.29
CA GLY A 8 13.90 13.77 -1.00
C GLY A 8 14.84 13.69 -2.19
N GLU A 9 15.90 12.90 -2.03
CA GLU A 9 16.92 12.69 -3.06
C GLU A 9 16.41 11.87 -4.25
N ARG A 10 16.94 12.18 -5.44
CA ARG A 10 16.51 11.57 -6.69
C ARG A 10 16.72 10.04 -6.75
N SER A 11 17.64 9.49 -5.95
CA SER A 11 17.95 8.06 -5.91
C SER A 11 16.97 7.22 -5.09
N LYS A 12 16.16 7.85 -4.21
CA LYS A 12 15.18 7.20 -3.31
C LYS A 12 13.82 7.87 -3.37
N TRP A 13 13.50 8.49 -4.49
CA TRP A 13 12.29 9.31 -4.63
C TRP A 13 11.00 8.54 -4.41
N ASP A 14 10.95 7.31 -4.87
CA ASP A 14 9.80 6.42 -4.77
C ASP A 14 9.42 6.16 -3.32
N LEU A 15 10.37 5.71 -2.51
CA LEU A 15 10.17 5.44 -1.09
C LEU A 15 9.81 6.71 -0.31
N ILE A 16 10.61 7.78 -0.46
CA ILE A 16 10.41 9.04 0.27
C ILE A 16 9.09 9.70 -0.15
N THR A 17 8.75 9.65 -1.45
CA THR A 17 7.48 10.19 -1.95
C THR A 17 6.30 9.40 -1.39
N THR A 18 6.36 8.08 -1.42
CA THR A 18 5.31 7.20 -0.86
C THR A 18 5.06 7.53 0.61
N TRP A 19 6.12 7.60 1.43
CA TRP A 19 5.96 7.95 2.85
C TRP A 19 5.45 9.39 3.07
N SER A 20 5.88 10.35 2.27
CA SER A 20 5.36 11.72 2.37
C SER A 20 3.86 11.79 2.07
N LEU A 21 3.41 11.06 1.05
CA LEU A 21 1.99 11.01 0.69
C LEU A 21 1.15 10.26 1.75
N VAL A 22 1.68 9.19 2.34
CA VAL A 22 1.05 8.50 3.47
C VAL A 22 0.87 9.44 4.64
N VAL A 23 1.92 10.17 5.04
CA VAL A 23 1.85 11.14 6.15
C VAL A 23 0.83 12.24 5.86
N LEU A 24 0.82 12.81 4.65
CA LEU A 24 -0.14 13.85 4.27
C LEU A 24 -1.59 13.33 4.30
N LYS A 25 -1.81 12.09 3.86
CA LYS A 25 -3.10 11.41 3.96
C LYS A 25 -3.51 11.22 5.43
N ASP A 26 -2.62 10.70 6.26
CA ASP A 26 -2.90 10.39 7.67
C ASP A 26 -3.09 11.64 8.53
N LEU A 27 -2.46 12.75 8.15
CA LEU A 27 -2.72 14.08 8.73
C LEU A 27 -4.01 14.74 8.21
N GLY A 28 -4.73 14.09 7.30
CA GLY A 28 -6.02 14.57 6.82
C GLY A 28 -5.93 15.72 5.82
N LEU A 29 -4.87 15.80 5.00
CA LEU A 29 -4.82 16.80 3.93
C LEU A 29 -6.03 16.66 3.02
N GLU A 30 -6.87 17.70 2.95
CA GLU A 30 -8.11 17.69 2.14
C GLU A 30 -7.81 17.34 0.68
N PRO A 31 -8.29 16.18 0.16
CA PRO A 31 -7.88 15.67 -1.15
C PRO A 31 -8.34 16.55 -2.31
N ASN A 32 -9.42 17.32 -2.14
CA ASN A 32 -9.96 18.22 -3.19
C ASN A 32 -9.38 19.62 -3.11
N SER A 33 -8.55 19.94 -2.10
CA SER A 33 -7.92 21.24 -2.00
C SER A 33 -6.98 21.51 -3.18
N LYS A 34 -6.89 22.79 -3.61
CA LYS A 34 -5.98 23.19 -4.71
C LYS A 34 -4.53 22.72 -4.50
N PRO A 35 -3.95 22.83 -3.28
CA PRO A 35 -2.60 22.30 -3.03
C PRO A 35 -2.49 20.79 -3.21
N ALA A 36 -3.48 20.01 -2.70
CA ALA A 36 -3.48 18.56 -2.83
C ALA A 36 -3.60 18.12 -4.29
N ARG A 37 -4.52 18.72 -5.05
CA ARG A 37 -4.68 18.43 -6.50
C ARG A 37 -3.43 18.76 -7.29
N LYS A 38 -2.79 19.91 -7.05
CA LYS A 38 -1.54 20.28 -7.70
C LYS A 38 -0.40 19.33 -7.33
N MET A 39 -0.37 18.87 -6.09
CA MET A 39 0.61 17.92 -5.60
C MET A 39 0.50 16.57 -6.30
N ILE A 40 -0.71 15.99 -6.33
CA ILE A 40 -0.93 14.67 -6.92
C ILE A 40 -0.76 14.68 -8.44
N ASP A 41 -1.19 15.75 -9.12
CA ASP A 41 -0.97 15.95 -10.56
C ASP A 41 0.52 15.94 -10.93
N ARG A 42 1.38 16.53 -10.09
CA ARG A 42 2.83 16.47 -10.29
C ARG A 42 3.39 15.07 -10.09
N VAL A 43 2.85 14.32 -9.13
CA VAL A 43 3.23 12.92 -8.90
C VAL A 43 2.87 12.08 -10.12
N ASP A 44 1.63 12.18 -10.57
CA ASP A 44 1.12 11.39 -11.69
C ASP A 44 1.88 11.66 -13.00
N LYS A 45 2.16 12.94 -13.31
CA LYS A 45 2.84 13.34 -14.55
C LYS A 45 4.36 13.21 -14.50
N GLY A 46 4.95 13.33 -13.32
CA GLY A 46 6.39 13.48 -13.18
C GLY A 46 7.14 12.23 -12.68
N LEU A 47 6.45 11.27 -12.09
CA LEU A 47 7.09 10.11 -11.47
C LEU A 47 6.78 8.82 -12.21
N VAL A 48 7.83 8.11 -12.59
CA VAL A 48 7.72 6.84 -13.32
C VAL A 48 8.71 5.82 -12.79
N PHE A 49 8.29 4.57 -12.72
CA PHE A 49 9.16 3.43 -12.44
C PHE A 49 9.97 3.08 -13.70
N LYS A 50 11.18 3.63 -13.81
CA LYS A 50 12.05 3.43 -14.97
C LYS A 50 12.32 1.96 -15.33
N PRO A 51 12.61 1.07 -14.36
CA PRO A 51 12.80 -0.36 -14.65
C PRO A 51 11.56 -1.05 -15.23
N LEU A 52 10.39 -0.45 -15.08
CA LEU A 52 9.10 -0.95 -15.58
C LEU A 52 8.63 -0.15 -16.82
N SER A 53 9.53 0.10 -17.76
CA SER A 53 9.24 0.81 -19.02
C SER A 53 8.60 2.20 -18.80
N ASN A 54 9.09 2.92 -17.78
CA ASN A 54 8.55 4.22 -17.37
C ASN A 54 7.07 4.17 -16.92
N ARG A 55 6.65 3.08 -16.29
CA ARG A 55 5.30 2.95 -15.76
C ARG A 55 5.00 4.10 -14.78
N PRO A 56 3.89 4.85 -14.93
CA PRO A 56 3.50 5.91 -14.01
C PRO A 56 3.38 5.43 -12.57
N TYR A 57 3.79 6.27 -11.61
CA TYR A 57 3.81 5.90 -10.18
C TYR A 57 2.45 5.40 -9.68
N LEU A 58 1.36 6.11 -9.98
CA LEU A 58 0.02 5.74 -9.53
C LEU A 58 -0.54 4.45 -10.17
N LEU A 59 0.11 3.92 -11.21
CA LEU A 59 -0.24 2.62 -11.78
C LEU A 59 0.41 1.44 -11.03
N GLY A 60 1.22 1.72 -10.02
CA GLY A 60 1.88 0.71 -9.21
C GLY A 60 3.11 0.10 -9.86
N GLU A 61 3.72 -0.83 -9.15
CA GLU A 61 4.91 -1.56 -9.57
C GLU A 61 4.75 -3.07 -9.36
N THR A 62 5.78 -3.83 -9.02
CA THR A 62 5.73 -5.29 -8.90
C THR A 62 5.48 -5.80 -7.48
N GLU A 63 5.82 -5.00 -6.45
CA GLU A 63 5.73 -5.44 -5.06
C GLU A 63 4.36 -5.12 -4.44
N PRO A 64 3.60 -6.11 -3.94
CA PRO A 64 2.27 -5.86 -3.39
C PRO A 64 2.26 -4.93 -2.17
N CYS A 65 3.34 -4.83 -1.39
CA CYS A 65 3.39 -3.88 -0.28
C CYS A 65 3.43 -2.42 -0.76
N ILE A 66 4.15 -2.13 -1.83
CA ILE A 66 4.20 -0.80 -2.45
C ILE A 66 2.86 -0.53 -3.16
N ASN A 67 2.35 -1.49 -3.88
CA ASN A 67 1.05 -1.40 -4.58
C ASN A 67 -0.12 -1.15 -3.62
N GLY A 68 -0.13 -1.77 -2.45
CA GLY A 68 -1.12 -1.50 -1.41
C GLY A 68 -1.09 -0.04 -0.93
N ARG A 69 0.10 0.51 -0.70
CA ARG A 69 0.25 1.92 -0.34
C ARG A 69 -0.12 2.87 -1.48
N ILE A 70 0.27 2.56 -2.72
CA ILE A 70 -0.11 3.36 -3.89
C ILE A 70 -1.64 3.35 -4.07
N LEU A 71 -2.29 2.20 -3.91
CA LEU A 71 -3.75 2.11 -3.95
C LEU A 71 -4.40 2.98 -2.87
N SER A 72 -3.89 2.92 -1.62
CA SER A 72 -4.39 3.75 -0.53
C SER A 72 -4.24 5.25 -0.84
N ILE A 73 -3.06 5.67 -1.26
CA ILE A 73 -2.73 7.06 -1.60
C ILE A 73 -3.59 7.54 -2.77
N GLY A 74 -3.58 6.81 -3.90
CA GLY A 74 -4.32 7.16 -5.10
C GLY A 74 -5.80 7.31 -4.80
N THR A 75 -6.38 6.33 -4.11
CA THR A 75 -7.79 6.35 -3.74
C THR A 75 -8.14 7.55 -2.85
N TYR A 76 -7.36 7.84 -1.82
CA TYR A 76 -7.57 8.98 -0.94
C TYR A 76 -7.56 10.30 -1.72
N PHE A 77 -6.58 10.49 -2.60
CA PHE A 77 -6.45 11.68 -3.44
C PHE A 77 -7.30 11.65 -4.72
N LYS A 78 -8.32 10.75 -4.81
CA LYS A 78 -9.29 10.65 -5.90
C LYS A 78 -8.72 10.20 -7.24
N GLU A 79 -7.58 9.51 -7.22
CA GLU A 79 -6.99 8.80 -8.37
C GLU A 79 -7.28 7.30 -8.21
N LEU A 80 -8.48 6.88 -8.60
CA LEU A 80 -8.92 5.49 -8.48
C LEU A 80 -8.23 4.60 -9.52
N ASN A 81 -7.74 3.44 -9.10
CA ASN A 81 -7.09 2.47 -9.96
C ASN A 81 -7.66 1.06 -9.73
N ASP A 82 -8.73 0.74 -10.47
CA ASP A 82 -9.41 -0.56 -10.40
C ASP A 82 -8.49 -1.71 -10.86
N ALA A 83 -7.59 -1.46 -11.83
CA ALA A 83 -6.64 -2.46 -12.31
C ALA A 83 -5.63 -2.85 -11.22
N LEU A 84 -5.11 -1.87 -10.48
CA LEU A 84 -4.21 -2.14 -9.35
C LEU A 84 -4.90 -2.89 -8.22
N ALA A 85 -6.17 -2.54 -7.93
CA ALA A 85 -6.96 -3.28 -6.94
C ALA A 85 -7.16 -4.75 -7.36
N ASN A 86 -7.51 -5.00 -8.63
CA ASN A 86 -7.66 -6.37 -9.15
C ASN A 86 -6.33 -7.15 -9.13
N GLN A 87 -5.23 -6.51 -9.51
CA GLN A 87 -3.90 -7.13 -9.40
C GLN A 87 -3.63 -7.62 -7.97
N LEU A 88 -3.89 -6.79 -6.97
CA LEU A 88 -3.72 -7.16 -5.57
C LEU A 88 -4.65 -8.30 -5.13
N LEU A 89 -5.88 -8.38 -5.67
CA LEU A 89 -6.78 -9.50 -5.41
C LEU A 89 -6.23 -10.82 -5.97
N ASP A 90 -5.68 -10.79 -7.18
CA ASP A 90 -5.11 -11.96 -7.85
C ASP A 90 -3.81 -12.46 -7.19
N GLU A 91 -3.05 -11.56 -6.56
CA GLU A 91 -1.81 -11.86 -5.84
C GLU A 91 -2.02 -12.39 -4.42
N GLN A 92 -3.27 -12.49 -3.93
CA GLN A 92 -3.54 -12.97 -2.56
C GLN A 92 -3.17 -14.45 -2.39
N LEU A 93 -2.33 -14.76 -1.41
CA LEU A 93 -1.87 -16.11 -1.11
C LEU A 93 -2.97 -16.95 -0.42
N GLU A 94 -2.77 -18.27 -0.43
CA GLU A 94 -3.73 -19.23 0.14
C GLU A 94 -4.00 -19.02 1.63
N ASP A 95 -2.98 -18.59 2.40
CA ASP A 95 -3.08 -18.32 3.83
C ASP A 95 -3.75 -16.96 4.15
N GLY A 96 -4.18 -16.23 3.14
CA GLY A 96 -5.04 -15.05 3.24
C GLY A 96 -4.36 -13.71 3.19
N GLY A 97 -3.03 -13.65 3.17
CA GLY A 97 -2.29 -12.38 3.05
C GLY A 97 -1.50 -12.26 1.75
N TRP A 98 -0.44 -11.45 1.78
CA TRP A 98 0.46 -11.18 0.65
C TRP A 98 1.92 -11.24 1.06
N ASN A 99 2.80 -11.43 0.08
CA ASN A 99 4.26 -11.40 0.28
C ASN A 99 4.97 -10.91 -0.98
N CYS A 100 5.85 -9.91 -0.84
CA CYS A 100 6.67 -9.39 -1.94
C CYS A 100 7.66 -10.44 -2.51
N GLU A 101 7.95 -11.50 -1.76
CA GLU A 101 8.80 -12.60 -2.24
C GLU A 101 8.03 -13.70 -2.98
N ALA A 102 6.73 -13.55 -3.21
CA ALA A 102 5.98 -14.50 -4.02
C ALA A 102 6.48 -14.49 -5.48
N PRO A 103 6.49 -15.62 -6.19
CA PRO A 103 6.07 -16.98 -5.79
C PRO A 103 7.12 -17.80 -5.02
N LYS A 104 8.33 -17.27 -4.77
CA LYS A 104 9.38 -17.98 -4.02
C LYS A 104 8.91 -18.34 -2.60
N SER A 105 8.24 -17.39 -1.93
CA SER A 105 7.55 -17.64 -0.68
C SER A 105 6.05 -17.87 -0.93
N ARG A 106 5.51 -18.96 -0.37
CA ARG A 106 4.06 -19.24 -0.36
C ARG A 106 3.38 -18.83 0.95
N ARG A 107 4.11 -18.17 1.83
CA ARG A 107 3.62 -17.69 3.12
C ARG A 107 3.51 -16.18 3.10
N SER A 108 2.41 -15.66 3.61
CA SER A 108 2.21 -14.22 3.72
C SER A 108 3.19 -13.57 4.70
N SER A 109 3.52 -12.33 4.41
CA SER A 109 4.29 -11.42 5.25
C SER A 109 3.32 -10.50 6.01
N PHE A 110 3.57 -10.26 7.30
CA PHE A 110 2.78 -9.31 8.09
C PHE A 110 2.82 -7.90 7.49
N HIS A 111 4.03 -7.44 7.17
CA HIS A 111 4.25 -6.12 6.60
C HIS A 111 3.53 -5.94 5.26
N THR A 112 3.70 -6.87 4.33
CA THR A 112 3.03 -6.79 3.02
C THR A 112 1.52 -6.85 3.18
N THR A 113 1.04 -7.76 4.04
CA THR A 113 -0.39 -7.95 4.27
C THR A 113 -1.06 -6.69 4.81
N ILE A 114 -0.45 -6.00 5.79
CA ILE A 114 -1.04 -4.77 6.34
C ILE A 114 -1.08 -3.63 5.30
N CYS A 115 -0.02 -3.50 4.48
CA CYS A 115 0.01 -2.48 3.42
C CYS A 115 -1.12 -2.67 2.40
N VAL A 116 -1.35 -3.93 1.97
CA VAL A 116 -2.43 -4.24 1.02
C VAL A 116 -3.80 -4.09 1.67
N LEU A 117 -3.94 -4.52 2.93
CA LEU A 117 -5.19 -4.40 3.68
C LEU A 117 -5.63 -2.94 3.83
N GLU A 118 -4.70 -2.03 4.13
CA GLU A 118 -4.94 -0.58 4.17
C GLU A 118 -5.37 -0.03 2.81
N GLY A 119 -4.71 -0.46 1.73
CA GLY A 119 -5.07 -0.07 0.36
C GLY A 119 -6.49 -0.48 -0.03
N LEU A 120 -6.83 -1.75 0.20
CA LEU A 120 -8.16 -2.27 -0.09
C LEU A 120 -9.25 -1.67 0.81
N LEU A 121 -8.93 -1.33 2.07
CA LEU A 121 -9.85 -0.63 2.97
C LEU A 121 -10.19 0.76 2.45
N GLU A 122 -9.18 1.53 2.03
CA GLU A 122 -9.38 2.87 1.48
C GLU A 122 -10.18 2.80 0.19
N TYR A 123 -9.88 1.83 -0.67
CA TYR A 123 -10.60 1.57 -1.91
C TYR A 123 -12.09 1.24 -1.67
N GLU A 124 -12.42 0.43 -0.67
CA GLU A 124 -13.80 0.17 -0.24
C GLU A 124 -14.51 1.44 0.27
N ARG A 125 -13.80 2.26 1.09
CA ARG A 125 -14.33 3.53 1.62
C ARG A 125 -14.66 4.54 0.53
N ALA A 126 -13.95 4.49 -0.58
CA ALA A 126 -14.23 5.31 -1.75
C ALA A 126 -15.45 4.83 -2.58
N GLY A 127 -16.22 3.88 -2.07
CA GLY A 127 -17.41 3.35 -2.73
C GLY A 127 -17.14 2.21 -3.72
N ARG A 128 -15.91 1.70 -3.78
CA ARG A 128 -15.51 0.56 -4.65
C ARG A 128 -15.66 -0.80 -3.96
N LYS A 129 -16.70 -0.94 -3.16
CA LYS A 129 -17.00 -2.18 -2.45
C LYS A 129 -17.48 -3.26 -3.42
N SER A 130 -16.82 -4.43 -3.38
CA SER A 130 -17.24 -5.63 -4.10
C SER A 130 -17.14 -6.86 -3.19
N VAL A 131 -17.81 -7.95 -3.57
CA VAL A 131 -17.71 -9.22 -2.84
C VAL A 131 -16.26 -9.71 -2.81
N ALA A 132 -15.51 -9.55 -3.92
CA ALA A 132 -14.12 -9.96 -4.00
C ALA A 132 -13.22 -9.17 -3.05
N VAL A 133 -13.33 -7.84 -3.03
CA VAL A 133 -12.58 -6.96 -2.12
C VAL A 133 -12.90 -7.29 -0.66
N SER A 134 -14.17 -7.38 -0.30
CA SER A 134 -14.59 -7.69 1.08
C SER A 134 -14.12 -9.08 1.52
N LYS A 135 -14.17 -10.08 0.62
CA LYS A 135 -13.66 -11.43 0.91
C LYS A 135 -12.15 -11.44 1.10
N ALA A 136 -11.41 -10.77 0.24
CA ALA A 136 -9.95 -10.68 0.34
C ALA A 136 -9.52 -9.99 1.64
N ARG A 137 -10.15 -8.86 1.99
CA ARG A 137 -9.91 -8.18 3.25
C ARG A 137 -10.20 -9.07 4.45
N LYS A 138 -11.35 -9.76 4.46
CA LYS A 138 -11.72 -10.67 5.56
C LYS A 138 -10.70 -11.79 5.77
N ARG A 139 -10.18 -12.37 4.69
CA ARG A 139 -9.11 -13.38 4.76
C ARG A 139 -7.83 -12.79 5.36
N ALA A 140 -7.44 -11.57 4.96
CA ALA A 140 -6.26 -10.91 5.48
C ALA A 140 -6.39 -10.49 6.96
N GLU A 141 -7.57 -10.01 7.36
CA GLU A 141 -7.90 -9.75 8.76
C GLU A 141 -7.77 -11.03 9.60
N ASN A 142 -8.32 -12.14 9.14
CA ASN A 142 -8.21 -13.43 9.83
C ASN A 142 -6.75 -13.89 9.93
N TYR A 143 -5.96 -13.75 8.83
CA TYR A 143 -4.51 -14.04 8.86
C TYR A 143 -3.79 -13.31 9.99
N LEU A 144 -4.07 -12.02 10.17
CA LEU A 144 -3.46 -11.20 11.23
C LEU A 144 -3.99 -11.55 12.62
N LEU A 145 -5.31 -11.73 12.78
CA LEU A 145 -5.95 -12.03 14.06
C LEU A 145 -5.52 -13.39 14.63
N GLU A 146 -5.48 -14.44 13.82
CA GLU A 146 -4.97 -15.76 14.21
C GLU A 146 -3.54 -15.70 14.75
N ARG A 147 -2.74 -14.79 14.23
CA ARG A 147 -1.34 -14.54 14.64
C ARG A 147 -1.21 -13.46 15.70
N ARG A 148 -2.33 -13.05 16.30
CA ARG A 148 -2.36 -11.93 17.26
C ARG A 148 -1.52 -10.74 16.78
N MET A 149 -1.70 -10.37 15.51
CA MET A 149 -1.07 -9.29 14.76
C MET A 149 0.42 -9.50 14.41
N PHE A 150 1.22 -10.14 15.25
CA PHE A 150 2.69 -10.21 15.06
C PHE A 150 3.33 -11.44 15.71
N ARG A 151 2.56 -12.52 15.92
CA ARG A 151 3.08 -13.75 16.55
C ARG A 151 3.14 -14.91 15.57
N SER A 152 4.11 -15.77 15.76
CA SER A 152 4.22 -17.03 15.04
C SER A 152 3.10 -17.99 15.48
N LEU A 153 2.34 -18.55 14.54
CA LEU A 153 1.36 -19.60 14.82
C LEU A 153 2.01 -20.84 15.44
N ARG A 154 3.22 -21.19 15.00
CA ARG A 154 3.93 -22.39 15.46
C ARG A 154 4.43 -22.27 16.89
N THR A 155 4.94 -21.10 17.28
CA THR A 155 5.65 -20.92 18.56
C THR A 155 4.95 -19.98 19.53
N GLY A 156 3.94 -19.23 19.10
CA GLY A 156 3.31 -18.15 19.88
C GLY A 156 4.21 -16.95 20.18
N LYS A 157 5.49 -17.01 19.81
CA LYS A 157 6.46 -15.94 20.09
C LYS A 157 6.28 -14.77 19.15
N VAL A 158 6.65 -13.57 19.63
CA VAL A 158 6.77 -12.37 18.79
C VAL A 158 7.82 -12.62 17.71
N ILE A 159 7.48 -12.32 16.45
CA ILE A 159 8.36 -12.56 15.30
C ILE A 159 9.49 -11.55 15.26
N ASP A 160 9.18 -10.27 15.48
CA ASP A 160 10.18 -9.21 15.52
C ASP A 160 9.92 -8.28 16.72
N LYS A 161 10.89 -8.18 17.62
CA LYS A 161 10.79 -7.34 18.82
C LYS A 161 10.65 -5.84 18.50
N ARG A 162 11.07 -5.40 17.32
CA ARG A 162 10.90 -4.00 16.87
C ARG A 162 9.42 -3.62 16.77
N TRP A 163 8.53 -4.56 16.46
CA TRP A 163 7.09 -4.32 16.38
C TRP A 163 6.39 -4.11 17.72
N LEU A 164 7.11 -4.25 18.81
CA LEU A 164 6.63 -3.88 20.15
C LEU A 164 6.81 -2.39 20.45
N ARG A 165 7.44 -1.63 19.55
CA ARG A 165 7.63 -0.19 19.69
C ARG A 165 6.65 0.54 18.80
N PHE A 166 5.97 1.53 19.37
CA PHE A 166 5.12 2.41 18.60
C PHE A 166 5.98 3.47 17.91
N SER A 167 5.70 3.71 16.63
CA SER A 167 6.31 4.76 15.83
C SER A 167 5.27 5.39 14.91
N PHE A 168 5.49 6.63 14.50
CA PHE A 168 4.69 7.34 13.52
C PHE A 168 5.64 8.05 12.56
N PRO A 169 5.39 7.99 11.25
CA PRO A 169 4.46 7.10 10.56
C PRO A 169 4.91 5.63 10.65
N THR A 170 3.95 4.70 10.57
CA THR A 170 4.19 3.25 10.67
C THR A 170 4.44 2.62 9.33
#